data_d3d1a96a95f5534edd912f7175d9a4d3
#
_entry.id   d3d1a96a95f5534edd912f7175d9a4d3
#
_cell.length_a   1.000
_cell.length_b   1.000
_cell.length_c   1.000
_cell.angle_alpha   90.00
_cell.angle_beta   90.00
_cell.angle_gamma   90.00
#
_symmetry.space_group_name_H-M   'P 1'
#
loop_
_entity.id
_entity.type
_entity.pdbx_description
1 polymer ?
#
loop_
_entity_poly.entity_id
_entity_poly.type
_entity_poly.pdbx_seq_one_letter_code
_entity_poly.pdbx_strand_id
1 'polypeptide(L)'
;MNKAFAVNGFVRRYRWTLLRRATELLVLICFTGTARWGWEVFGKPLLVGDLSSSRILGVIPLDDPLALFERLCAGIIPTASAAIGALLITLFYGLLGSRTFCGWVCPMNFVVETAAWLRRKLNLPADAVRLPRLTRYATLAGVLLASILTGSAAFEAVSPQAFLWRDIIFGTGLSALSAVLTVFALELGLMKDGWCGHLCPLGAFWSLAGRASPRPIIQIAFIDEHCTRCADCLKVCPEKQVIRFKELAQTGRIPSGDCLNCGRCIEICSENALHFRLGSQKTKPTGDPLLSLIHISEPTRPLYI
;
A
#
# COMPACT_ATOMS: atom_id res chain seq x y z
N MET A 1 28.08 27.46 2.07
CA MET A 1 27.10 26.70 1.22
C MET A 1 25.85 26.49 2.06
N ASN A 2 24.74 27.10 1.66
CA ASN A 2 23.56 27.32 2.50
C ASN A 2 22.84 26.01 2.89
N LYS A 3 22.69 25.76 4.21
CA LYS A 3 21.88 24.65 4.76
C LYS A 3 20.44 24.62 4.18
N ALA A 4 19.87 25.77 3.86
CA ALA A 4 18.55 25.89 3.23
C ALA A 4 18.50 25.27 1.81
N PHE A 5 19.58 25.36 1.03
CA PHE A 5 19.63 24.77 -0.32
C PHE A 5 19.73 23.26 -0.28
N ALA A 6 20.44 22.71 0.71
CA ALA A 6 20.52 21.25 0.93
C ALA A 6 19.19 20.67 1.43
N VAL A 7 18.47 21.39 2.31
CA VAL A 7 17.15 21.00 2.82
C VAL A 7 16.10 21.01 1.69
N ASN A 8 16.09 22.05 0.86
CA ASN A 8 15.18 22.13 -0.29
C ASN A 8 15.42 21.00 -1.31
N GLY A 9 16.68 20.66 -1.57
CA GLY A 9 17.04 19.52 -2.42
C GLY A 9 16.58 18.18 -1.84
N PHE A 10 16.74 17.97 -0.53
CA PHE A 10 16.29 16.79 0.19
C PHE A 10 14.75 16.66 0.17
N VAL A 11 14.04 17.71 0.55
CA VAL A 11 12.56 17.75 0.53
C VAL A 11 12.01 17.48 -0.85
N ARG A 12 12.58 18.08 -1.90
CA ARG A 12 12.17 17.86 -3.29
C ARG A 12 12.37 16.40 -3.72
N ARG A 13 13.47 15.77 -3.27
CA ARG A 13 13.81 14.38 -3.60
C ARG A 13 12.90 13.38 -2.88
N TYR A 14 12.57 13.61 -1.61
CA TYR A 14 11.79 12.68 -0.77
C TYR A 14 10.37 13.16 -0.51
N ARG A 15 9.82 14.02 -1.36
CA ARG A 15 8.51 14.66 -1.16
C ARG A 15 7.36 13.68 -0.95
N TRP A 16 7.30 12.59 -1.71
CA TRP A 16 6.23 11.61 -1.61
C TRP A 16 6.36 10.75 -0.35
N THR A 17 7.58 10.39 0.01
CA THR A 17 7.87 9.71 1.27
C THR A 17 7.50 10.59 2.46
N LEU A 18 7.86 11.86 2.46
CA LEU A 18 7.51 12.81 3.52
C LEU A 18 5.99 13.03 3.62
N LEU A 19 5.31 13.21 2.49
CA LEU A 19 3.86 13.36 2.46
C LEU A 19 3.14 12.12 3.02
N ARG A 20 3.57 10.91 2.66
CA ARG A 20 3.01 9.68 3.22
C ARG A 20 3.17 9.61 4.74
N ARG A 21 4.38 9.91 5.23
CA ARG A 21 4.64 9.95 6.68
C ARG A 21 3.80 11.01 7.39
N ALA A 22 3.66 12.17 6.79
CA ALA A 22 2.79 13.22 7.31
C ALA A 22 1.32 12.77 7.34
N THR A 23 0.84 12.08 6.32
CA THR A 23 -0.55 11.55 6.28
C THR A 23 -0.76 10.47 7.34
N GLU A 24 0.16 9.50 7.47
CA GLU A 24 0.10 8.44 8.48
C GLU A 24 0.09 9.03 9.90
N LEU A 25 0.97 10.01 10.17
CA LEU A 25 1.02 10.71 11.45
C LEU A 25 -0.23 11.57 11.70
N LEU A 26 -0.74 12.25 10.69
CA LEU A 26 -1.95 13.06 10.81
C LEU A 26 -3.15 12.18 11.20
N VAL A 27 -3.34 11.05 10.53
CA VAL A 27 -4.41 10.09 10.85
C VAL A 27 -4.26 9.60 12.30
N LEU A 28 -3.04 9.23 12.70
CA LEU A 28 -2.74 8.79 14.06
C LEU A 28 -3.07 9.89 15.09
N ILE A 29 -2.64 11.12 14.84
CA ILE A 29 -2.86 12.26 15.72
C ILE A 29 -4.37 12.56 15.82
N CYS A 30 -5.13 12.50 14.73
CA CYS A 30 -6.57 12.73 14.73
C CYS A 30 -7.30 11.70 15.61
N PHE A 31 -6.99 10.42 15.47
CA PHE A 31 -7.61 9.37 16.31
C PHE A 31 -7.21 9.51 17.78
N THR A 32 -5.91 9.66 18.06
CA THR A 32 -5.40 9.80 19.43
C THR A 32 -5.90 11.09 20.08
N GLY A 33 -5.94 12.18 19.31
CA GLY A 33 -6.40 13.48 19.78
C GLY A 33 -7.86 13.46 20.21
N THR A 34 -8.71 12.81 19.44
CA THR A 34 -10.12 12.65 19.82
C THR A 34 -10.26 11.71 21.02
N ALA A 35 -9.56 10.55 21.02
CA ALA A 35 -9.73 9.54 22.06
C ALA A 35 -9.14 9.97 23.42
N ARG A 36 -7.98 10.68 23.43
CA ARG A 36 -7.27 11.02 24.68
C ARG A 36 -7.43 12.47 25.11
N TRP A 37 -7.58 13.40 24.16
CA TRP A 37 -7.65 14.84 24.44
C TRP A 37 -9.04 15.44 24.16
N GLY A 38 -10.01 14.58 23.72
CA GLY A 38 -11.39 15.01 23.54
C GLY A 38 -11.56 16.07 22.45
N TRP A 39 -10.78 15.97 21.34
CA TRP A 39 -10.90 16.93 20.25
C TRP A 39 -12.27 16.90 19.63
N GLU A 40 -12.93 18.04 19.68
CA GLU A 40 -14.27 18.26 19.15
C GLU A 40 -14.27 19.36 18.11
N VAL A 41 -15.08 19.19 17.10
CA VAL A 41 -15.38 20.22 16.09
C VAL A 41 -16.90 20.41 16.06
N PHE A 42 -17.35 21.64 16.26
CA PHE A 42 -18.78 21.97 16.40
C PHE A 42 -19.51 21.17 17.49
N GLY A 43 -18.85 20.90 18.63
CA GLY A 43 -19.44 20.14 19.73
C GLY A 43 -19.63 18.64 19.45
N LYS A 44 -18.98 18.13 18.41
CA LYS A 44 -18.96 16.70 18.07
C LYS A 44 -17.52 16.20 18.01
N PRO A 45 -17.24 14.96 18.49
CA PRO A 45 -15.91 14.40 18.41
C PRO A 45 -15.46 14.27 16.96
N LEU A 46 -14.22 14.69 16.67
CA LEU A 46 -13.69 14.72 15.30
C LEU A 46 -13.70 13.32 14.67
N LEU A 47 -13.24 12.29 15.40
CA LEU A 47 -13.07 10.93 14.88
C LEU A 47 -13.21 9.92 16.02
N VAL A 48 -14.28 9.17 16.07
CA VAL A 48 -14.57 8.18 17.13
C VAL A 48 -14.38 6.78 16.59
N GLY A 49 -13.72 5.91 17.37
CA GLY A 49 -13.48 4.52 17.03
C GLY A 49 -12.03 4.23 16.65
N ASP A 50 -11.81 3.21 15.87
CA ASP A 50 -10.53 2.78 15.36
C ASP A 50 -10.54 2.69 13.82
N LEU A 51 -9.47 2.15 13.22
CA LEU A 51 -9.36 2.06 11.77
C LEU A 51 -10.34 1.02 11.17
N SER A 52 -10.83 0.08 11.97
CA SER A 52 -11.75 -0.96 11.52
C SER A 52 -13.19 -0.48 11.53
N SER A 53 -13.56 0.37 12.50
CA SER A 53 -14.89 0.98 12.60
C SER A 53 -14.79 2.33 13.27
N SER A 54 -15.05 3.38 12.52
CA SER A 54 -14.98 4.76 13.00
C SER A 54 -16.12 5.62 12.50
N ARG A 55 -16.29 6.79 13.12
CA ARG A 55 -17.27 7.79 12.70
C ARG A 55 -16.64 9.17 12.70
N ILE A 56 -16.78 9.88 11.58
CA ILE A 56 -16.40 11.28 11.48
C ILE A 56 -17.55 12.14 12.02
N LEU A 57 -17.24 13.05 12.95
CA LEU A 57 -18.20 13.94 13.60
C LEU A 57 -19.40 13.21 14.22
N GLY A 58 -19.23 11.92 14.55
CA GLY A 58 -20.29 11.07 15.10
C GLY A 58 -21.39 10.69 14.09
N VAL A 59 -21.32 11.13 12.83
CA VAL A 59 -22.38 10.97 11.82
C VAL A 59 -21.97 10.05 10.68
N ILE A 60 -20.81 10.31 10.06
CA ILE A 60 -20.38 9.59 8.86
C ILE A 60 -19.68 8.30 9.28
N PRO A 61 -20.26 7.11 9.03
CA PRO A 61 -19.61 5.84 9.35
C PRO A 61 -18.46 5.59 8.37
N LEU A 62 -17.35 5.07 8.87
CA LEU A 62 -16.21 4.59 8.12
C LEU A 62 -15.86 3.20 8.66
N ASP A 63 -16.20 2.17 7.92
CA ASP A 63 -15.96 0.78 8.33
C ASP A 63 -15.05 0.08 7.33
N ASP A 64 -14.17 -0.80 7.84
CA ASP A 64 -13.32 -1.63 6.99
C ASP A 64 -14.17 -2.64 6.21
N PRO A 65 -14.15 -2.59 4.88
CA PRO A 65 -14.91 -3.53 4.07
C PRO A 65 -14.48 -4.99 4.28
N LEU A 66 -13.22 -5.29 4.58
CA LEU A 66 -12.79 -6.66 4.86
C LEU A 66 -13.43 -7.15 6.17
N ALA A 67 -13.41 -6.35 7.24
CA ALA A 67 -14.05 -6.70 8.51
C ALA A 67 -15.56 -6.92 8.35
N LEU A 68 -16.20 -6.14 7.46
CA LEU A 68 -17.61 -6.36 7.10
C LEU A 68 -17.81 -7.73 6.44
N PHE A 69 -16.97 -8.11 5.47
CA PHE A 69 -17.05 -9.42 4.81
C PHE A 69 -16.80 -10.57 5.78
N GLU A 70 -15.87 -10.43 6.72
CA GLU A 70 -15.61 -11.42 7.76
C GLU A 70 -16.83 -11.62 8.65
N ARG A 71 -17.49 -10.54 9.10
CA ARG A 71 -18.73 -10.60 9.89
C ARG A 71 -19.86 -11.29 9.13
N LEU A 72 -20.03 -10.97 7.84
CA LEU A 72 -20.99 -11.66 6.98
C LEU A 72 -20.69 -13.16 6.88
N CYS A 73 -19.44 -13.54 6.68
CA CYS A 73 -19.00 -14.93 6.67
C CYS A 73 -19.25 -15.63 8.03
N ALA A 74 -19.10 -14.91 9.14
CA ALA A 74 -19.38 -15.38 10.48
C ALA A 74 -20.90 -15.51 10.79
N GLY A 75 -21.78 -15.19 9.84
CA GLY A 75 -23.24 -15.22 10.03
C GLY A 75 -23.77 -14.00 10.79
N ILE A 76 -22.97 -12.99 11.03
CA ILE A 76 -23.36 -11.77 11.72
C ILE A 76 -23.89 -10.76 10.69
N ILE A 77 -25.16 -10.39 10.80
CA ILE A 77 -25.76 -9.38 9.93
C ILE A 77 -25.24 -8.00 10.37
N PRO A 78 -24.52 -7.28 9.51
CA PRO A 78 -24.00 -5.95 9.86
C PRO A 78 -25.14 -4.94 9.94
N THR A 79 -24.96 -3.90 10.75
CA THR A 79 -25.89 -2.76 10.78
C THR A 79 -25.84 -2.00 9.45
N ALA A 80 -26.94 -1.36 9.09
CA ALA A 80 -27.00 -0.54 7.87
C ALA A 80 -25.92 0.54 7.85
N SER A 81 -25.59 1.13 9.02
CA SER A 81 -24.51 2.11 9.14
C SER A 81 -23.13 1.52 8.78
N ALA A 82 -22.81 0.31 9.25
CA ALA A 82 -21.56 -0.38 8.93
C ALA A 82 -21.48 -0.71 7.42
N ALA A 83 -22.57 -1.17 6.82
CA ALA A 83 -22.63 -1.44 5.38
C ALA A 83 -22.40 -0.15 4.54
N ILE A 84 -23.03 0.97 4.95
CA ILE A 84 -22.82 2.26 4.29
C ILE A 84 -21.38 2.72 4.48
N GLY A 85 -20.79 2.60 5.66
CA GLY A 85 -19.40 2.96 5.94
C GLY A 85 -18.41 2.17 5.08
N ALA A 86 -18.58 0.86 5.00
CA ALA A 86 -17.74 0.00 4.17
C ALA A 86 -17.90 0.30 2.67
N LEU A 87 -19.12 0.60 2.22
CA LEU A 87 -19.37 1.03 0.83
C LEU A 87 -18.67 2.36 0.52
N LEU A 88 -18.79 3.35 1.41
CA LEU A 88 -18.11 4.65 1.25
C LEU A 88 -16.60 4.49 1.14
N ILE A 89 -15.99 3.71 2.02
CA ILE A 89 -14.54 3.42 2.01
C ILE A 89 -14.13 2.68 0.73
N THR A 90 -14.92 1.68 0.32
CA THR A 90 -14.64 0.91 -0.91
C THR A 90 -14.71 1.80 -2.15
N LEU A 91 -15.73 2.65 -2.26
CA LEU A 91 -15.86 3.59 -3.37
C LEU A 91 -14.74 4.63 -3.36
N PHE A 92 -14.43 5.21 -2.20
CA PHE A 92 -13.38 6.21 -2.06
C PHE A 92 -12.01 5.66 -2.52
N TYR A 93 -11.57 4.53 -1.96
CA TYR A 93 -10.30 3.95 -2.36
C TYR A 93 -10.35 3.27 -3.74
N GLY A 94 -11.50 2.78 -4.17
CA GLY A 94 -11.71 2.29 -5.53
C GLY A 94 -11.48 3.38 -6.56
N LEU A 95 -11.93 4.60 -6.29
CA LEU A 95 -11.73 5.77 -7.15
C LEU A 95 -10.31 6.31 -7.08
N LEU A 96 -9.71 6.40 -5.89
CA LEU A 96 -8.34 6.90 -5.73
C LEU A 96 -7.28 5.94 -6.25
N GLY A 97 -7.53 4.64 -6.17
CA GLY A 97 -6.58 3.57 -6.43
C GLY A 97 -6.49 2.69 -5.18
N SER A 98 -7.13 1.54 -5.23
CA SER A 98 -7.52 0.71 -4.07
C SER A 98 -6.43 0.47 -3.03
N ARG A 99 -5.21 0.14 -3.42
CA ARG A 99 -4.09 -0.06 -2.49
C ARG A 99 -3.43 1.23 -1.99
N THR A 100 -3.96 2.40 -2.35
CA THR A 100 -3.51 3.69 -1.80
C THR A 100 -3.66 3.72 -0.28
N PHE A 101 -4.72 3.09 0.27
CA PHE A 101 -4.85 2.87 1.71
C PHE A 101 -3.58 2.25 2.32
N CYS A 102 -3.07 1.16 1.73
CA CYS A 102 -1.89 0.45 2.24
C CYS A 102 -0.61 1.31 2.18
N GLY A 103 -0.52 2.23 1.24
CA GLY A 103 0.65 3.08 1.04
C GLY A 103 0.66 4.37 1.84
N TRP A 104 -0.51 4.89 2.27
CA TRP A 104 -0.67 6.25 2.79
C TRP A 104 -1.31 6.32 4.16
N VAL A 105 -2.07 5.32 4.57
CA VAL A 105 -2.85 5.34 5.82
C VAL A 105 -2.44 4.22 6.76
N CYS A 106 -2.13 3.03 6.23
CA CYS A 106 -1.83 1.87 7.05
C CYS A 106 -0.48 2.02 7.78
N PRO A 107 -0.45 1.99 9.12
CA PRO A 107 0.78 2.17 9.90
C PRO A 107 1.77 1.01 9.73
N MET A 108 1.30 -0.19 9.33
CA MET A 108 2.18 -1.32 9.03
C MET A 108 3.13 -1.04 7.87
N ASN A 109 2.78 -0.13 6.95
CA ASN A 109 3.69 0.29 5.89
C ASN A 109 4.98 0.93 6.45
N PHE A 110 4.88 1.69 7.55
CA PHE A 110 6.05 2.25 8.21
C PHE A 110 6.95 1.16 8.80
N VAL A 111 6.37 0.15 9.44
CA VAL A 111 7.10 -0.98 10.04
C VAL A 111 7.86 -1.76 8.96
N VAL A 112 7.17 -2.15 7.89
CA VAL A 112 7.75 -2.90 6.77
C VAL A 112 8.84 -2.09 6.05
N GLU A 113 8.62 -0.80 5.83
CA GLU A 113 9.60 0.08 5.16
C GLU A 113 10.86 0.28 6.02
N THR A 114 10.69 0.41 7.34
CA THR A 114 11.80 0.54 8.28
C THR A 114 12.62 -0.76 8.33
N ALA A 115 11.97 -1.91 8.37
CA ALA A 115 12.65 -3.21 8.28
C ALA A 115 13.40 -3.38 6.96
N ALA A 116 12.79 -3.02 5.83
CA ALA A 116 13.44 -3.06 4.52
C ALA A 116 14.62 -2.10 4.41
N TRP A 117 14.56 -0.93 5.04
CA TRP A 117 15.68 0.00 5.14
C TRP A 117 16.82 -0.59 5.96
N LEU A 118 16.52 -1.19 7.12
CA LEU A 118 17.49 -1.81 8.00
C LEU A 118 18.17 -3.01 7.33
N ARG A 119 17.41 -3.87 6.60
CA ARG A 119 17.98 -4.96 5.79
C ARG A 119 19.03 -4.46 4.81
N ARG A 120 18.73 -3.36 4.10
CA ARG A 120 19.71 -2.77 3.16
C ARG A 120 20.94 -2.26 3.86
N LYS A 121 20.79 -1.61 5.02
CA LYS A 121 21.91 -1.07 5.81
C LYS A 121 22.80 -2.17 6.38
N LEU A 122 22.21 -3.29 6.79
CA LEU A 122 22.91 -4.45 7.32
C LEU A 122 23.41 -5.41 6.24
N ASN A 123 23.17 -5.11 4.95
CA ASN A 123 23.53 -5.98 3.81
C ASN A 123 23.04 -7.42 4.02
N LEU A 124 21.84 -7.60 4.59
CA LEU A 124 21.29 -8.94 4.80
C LEU A 124 21.06 -9.65 3.47
N PRO A 125 21.25 -10.98 3.43
CA PRO A 125 21.12 -11.75 2.21
C PRO A 125 19.72 -11.68 1.61
N ALA A 126 19.59 -12.18 0.40
CA ALA A 126 18.31 -12.36 -0.26
C ALA A 126 17.34 -13.16 0.62
N ASP A 127 16.05 -13.04 0.32
CA ASP A 127 14.97 -13.65 1.11
C ASP A 127 15.25 -15.13 1.42
N ALA A 128 15.22 -15.48 2.70
CA ALA A 128 15.37 -16.85 3.18
C ALA A 128 14.19 -17.73 2.73
N VAL A 129 13.01 -17.13 2.65
CA VAL A 129 11.77 -17.78 2.22
C VAL A 129 11.23 -17.04 1.00
N ARG A 130 10.89 -17.79 -0.05
CA ARG A 130 10.24 -17.25 -1.25
C ARG A 130 8.82 -17.77 -1.33
N LEU A 131 7.86 -16.93 -0.98
CA LEU A 131 6.44 -17.25 -1.12
C LEU A 131 5.93 -16.76 -2.49
N PRO A 132 5.09 -17.55 -3.16
CA PRO A 132 4.41 -17.08 -4.34
C PRO A 132 3.41 -15.97 -3.96
N ARG A 133 3.15 -15.04 -4.87
CA ARG A 133 2.21 -13.95 -4.60
C ARG A 133 0.76 -14.42 -4.46
N LEU A 134 0.47 -15.63 -4.91
CA LEU A 134 -0.82 -16.26 -4.72
C LEU A 134 -1.11 -16.52 -3.23
N THR A 135 -0.08 -16.64 -2.38
CA THR A 135 -0.21 -16.88 -0.93
C THR A 135 -1.12 -15.85 -0.26
N ARG A 136 -1.07 -14.57 -0.63
CA ARG A 136 -1.95 -13.55 -0.04
C ARG A 136 -3.44 -13.78 -0.33
N TYR A 137 -3.79 -14.37 -1.47
CA TYR A 137 -5.17 -14.74 -1.78
C TYR A 137 -5.58 -16.02 -1.04
N ALA A 138 -4.64 -16.92 -0.85
CA ALA A 138 -4.85 -18.11 0.01
C ALA A 138 -5.05 -17.69 1.47
N THR A 139 -4.28 -16.72 1.99
CA THR A 139 -4.52 -16.17 3.34
C THR A 139 -5.85 -15.47 3.45
N LEU A 140 -6.26 -14.68 2.44
CA LEU A 140 -7.58 -14.07 2.41
C LEU A 140 -8.69 -15.13 2.45
N ALA A 141 -8.60 -16.16 1.61
CA ALA A 141 -9.58 -17.26 1.61
C ALA A 141 -9.59 -18.03 2.94
N GLY A 142 -8.40 -18.28 3.50
CA GLY A 142 -8.23 -18.94 4.80
C GLY A 142 -8.87 -18.14 5.95
N VAL A 143 -8.70 -16.82 5.95
CA VAL A 143 -9.30 -15.91 6.94
C VAL A 143 -10.84 -15.93 6.84
N LEU A 144 -11.38 -15.84 5.63
CA LEU A 144 -12.84 -15.91 5.44
C LEU A 144 -13.41 -17.27 5.87
N LEU A 145 -12.69 -18.36 5.55
CA LEU A 145 -13.07 -19.70 6.01
C LEU A 145 -12.99 -19.81 7.54
N ALA A 146 -11.93 -19.27 8.15
CA ALA A 146 -11.80 -19.24 9.60
C ALA A 146 -12.94 -18.44 10.25
N SER A 147 -13.37 -17.34 9.65
CA SER A 147 -14.51 -16.56 10.13
C SER A 147 -15.82 -17.34 10.09
N ILE A 148 -16.04 -18.16 9.05
CA ILE A 148 -17.19 -19.08 8.97
C ILE A 148 -17.14 -20.11 10.09
N LEU A 149 -15.97 -20.72 10.34
CA LEU A 149 -15.82 -21.79 11.32
C LEU A 149 -15.90 -21.30 12.77
N THR A 150 -15.38 -20.11 13.03
CA THR A 150 -15.32 -19.53 14.40
C THR A 150 -16.56 -18.69 14.76
N GLY A 151 -17.38 -18.32 13.78
CA GLY A 151 -18.50 -17.40 13.97
C GLY A 151 -18.07 -15.98 14.39
N SER A 152 -16.83 -15.59 14.10
CA SER A 152 -16.26 -14.28 14.45
C SER A 152 -15.35 -13.75 13.34
N ALA A 153 -15.07 -12.44 13.33
CA ALA A 153 -14.13 -11.84 12.39
C ALA A 153 -12.69 -12.27 12.73
N ALA A 154 -12.21 -13.32 12.07
CA ALA A 154 -10.98 -14.01 12.44
C ALA A 154 -9.72 -13.15 12.26
N PHE A 155 -9.61 -12.40 11.16
CA PHE A 155 -8.45 -11.53 10.94
C PHE A 155 -8.47 -10.32 11.86
N GLU A 156 -9.64 -9.74 12.09
CA GLU A 156 -9.78 -8.59 13.01
C GLU A 156 -9.29 -8.95 14.43
N ALA A 157 -9.48 -10.19 14.85
CA ALA A 157 -9.03 -10.68 16.15
C ALA A 157 -7.50 -10.81 16.27
N VAL A 158 -6.79 -11.02 15.16
CA VAL A 158 -5.32 -11.25 15.14
C VAL A 158 -4.53 -10.21 14.32
N SER A 159 -5.20 -9.21 13.79
CA SER A 159 -4.61 -8.21 12.92
C SER A 159 -3.58 -7.34 13.66
N PRO A 160 -2.31 -7.29 13.20
CA PRO A 160 -1.30 -6.43 13.81
C PRO A 160 -1.66 -4.95 13.77
N GLN A 161 -2.37 -4.54 12.73
CA GLN A 161 -2.84 -3.16 12.60
C GLN A 161 -3.95 -2.84 13.61
N ALA A 162 -4.89 -3.77 13.86
CA ALA A 162 -5.94 -3.58 14.85
C ALA A 162 -5.35 -3.47 16.25
N PHE A 163 -4.40 -4.35 16.62
CA PHE A 163 -3.68 -4.24 17.88
C PHE A 163 -2.95 -2.92 18.03
N LEU A 164 -2.22 -2.50 17.01
CA LEU A 164 -1.48 -1.22 17.05
C LEU A 164 -2.43 -0.04 17.29
N TRP A 165 -3.54 0.04 16.56
CA TRP A 165 -4.51 1.13 16.72
C TRP A 165 -5.18 1.11 18.08
N ARG A 166 -5.61 -0.05 18.57
CA ARG A 166 -6.23 -0.19 19.90
C ARG A 166 -5.28 0.24 21.01
N ASP A 167 -4.03 -0.20 20.98
CA ASP A 167 -3.06 0.16 22.01
C ASP A 167 -2.69 1.65 21.97
N ILE A 168 -2.57 2.25 20.79
CA ILE A 168 -2.29 3.68 20.67
C ILE A 168 -3.46 4.53 21.15
N ILE A 169 -4.68 4.17 20.77
CA ILE A 169 -5.88 4.94 21.12
C ILE A 169 -6.28 4.72 22.58
N PHE A 170 -6.34 3.46 23.03
CA PHE A 170 -6.85 3.10 24.35
C PHE A 170 -5.76 2.90 25.42
N GLY A 171 -4.50 2.80 25.01
CA GLY A 171 -3.37 2.64 25.94
C GLY A 171 -3.30 1.30 26.64
N THR A 172 -3.78 0.21 26.00
CA THR A 172 -4.00 -1.08 26.64
C THR A 172 -2.79 -2.01 26.71
N GLY A 173 -1.63 -1.65 26.14
CA GLY A 173 -0.41 -2.34 26.50
C GLY A 173 0.40 -3.06 25.44
N LEU A 174 0.96 -4.22 25.78
CA LEU A 174 2.03 -4.94 25.09
C LEU A 174 1.60 -5.72 23.83
N SER A 175 0.30 -5.83 23.53
CA SER A 175 -0.20 -6.61 22.39
C SER A 175 0.20 -6.00 21.04
N ALA A 176 0.14 -4.68 20.92
CA ALA A 176 0.61 -3.98 19.73
C ALA A 176 2.12 -4.12 19.54
N LEU A 177 2.89 -4.00 20.62
CA LEU A 177 4.33 -4.14 20.56
C LEU A 177 4.72 -5.54 20.05
N SER A 178 4.11 -6.60 20.59
CA SER A 178 4.38 -7.98 20.18
C SER A 178 4.00 -8.21 18.70
N ALA A 179 2.85 -7.71 18.26
CA ALA A 179 2.39 -7.83 16.88
C ALA A 179 3.30 -7.07 15.89
N VAL A 180 3.69 -5.83 16.24
CA VAL A 180 4.60 -5.02 15.43
C VAL A 180 5.98 -5.67 15.37
N LEU A 181 6.53 -6.14 16.49
CA LEU A 181 7.82 -6.82 16.54
C LEU A 181 7.81 -8.13 15.74
N THR A 182 6.70 -8.88 15.76
CA THR A 182 6.56 -10.09 14.95
C THR A 182 6.62 -9.77 13.46
N VAL A 183 5.85 -8.78 12.99
CA VAL A 183 5.91 -8.33 11.60
C VAL A 183 7.30 -7.80 11.25
N PHE A 184 7.90 -6.99 12.12
CA PHE A 184 9.24 -6.46 11.91
C PHE A 184 10.30 -7.56 11.82
N ALA A 185 10.26 -8.57 12.71
CA ALA A 185 11.18 -9.70 12.70
C ALA A 185 11.00 -10.57 11.44
N LEU A 186 9.77 -10.80 11.01
CA LEU A 186 9.46 -11.49 9.76
C LEU A 186 10.07 -10.76 8.55
N GLU A 187 9.88 -9.45 8.49
CA GLU A 187 10.41 -8.61 7.40
C GLU A 187 11.93 -8.53 7.43
N LEU A 188 12.52 -8.47 8.61
CA LEU A 188 13.97 -8.36 8.78
C LEU A 188 14.68 -9.71 8.53
N GLY A 189 14.14 -10.79 9.04
CA GLY A 189 14.80 -12.10 9.06
C GLY A 189 14.44 -13.00 7.87
N LEU A 190 13.16 -13.10 7.52
CA LEU A 190 12.70 -14.13 6.60
C LEU A 190 12.56 -13.63 5.15
N MET A 191 11.84 -12.53 4.92
CA MET A 191 11.59 -12.06 3.56
C MET A 191 11.24 -10.56 3.52
N LYS A 192 11.74 -9.90 2.49
CA LYS A 192 11.44 -8.50 2.24
C LYS A 192 10.01 -8.36 1.69
N ASP A 193 9.28 -7.35 2.19
CA ASP A 193 7.89 -7.07 1.80
C ASP A 193 6.96 -8.30 2.00
N GLY A 194 7.30 -9.16 2.98
CA GLY A 194 6.64 -10.44 3.27
C GLY A 194 5.23 -10.27 3.76
N TRP A 195 5.02 -9.42 4.76
CA TRP A 195 3.71 -9.17 5.32
C TRP A 195 2.77 -8.55 4.28
N CYS A 196 3.11 -7.34 3.80
CA CYS A 196 2.23 -6.58 2.91
C CYS A 196 2.09 -7.22 1.52
N GLY A 197 3.12 -7.89 1.03
CA GLY A 197 3.14 -8.48 -0.32
C GLY A 197 2.57 -9.90 -0.40
N HIS A 198 2.62 -10.68 0.68
CA HIS A 198 2.37 -12.12 0.63
C HIS A 198 1.41 -12.65 1.69
N LEU A 199 1.32 -12.05 2.87
CA LEU A 199 0.55 -12.59 3.99
C LEU A 199 -0.69 -11.77 4.35
N CYS A 200 -0.69 -10.45 4.13
CA CYS A 200 -1.77 -9.58 4.56
C CYS A 200 -3.06 -9.80 3.74
N PRO A 201 -4.16 -10.30 4.35
CA PRO A 201 -5.43 -10.51 3.65
C PRO A 201 -6.09 -9.19 3.25
N LEU A 202 -5.92 -8.12 4.03
CA LEU A 202 -6.41 -6.78 3.66
C LEU A 202 -5.70 -6.26 2.40
N GLY A 203 -4.39 -6.52 2.25
CA GLY A 203 -3.64 -6.23 1.03
C GLY A 203 -4.15 -7.01 -0.18
N ALA A 204 -4.56 -8.27 0.01
CA ALA A 204 -5.20 -9.08 -1.02
C ALA A 204 -6.58 -8.54 -1.42
N PHE A 205 -7.41 -8.19 -0.43
CA PHE A 205 -8.72 -7.58 -0.65
C PHE A 205 -8.62 -6.31 -1.51
N TRP A 206 -7.77 -5.37 -1.10
CA TRP A 206 -7.56 -4.12 -1.85
C TRP A 206 -6.95 -4.34 -3.23
N SER A 207 -6.14 -5.39 -3.41
CA SER A 207 -5.64 -5.76 -4.73
C SER A 207 -6.76 -6.24 -5.66
N LEU A 208 -7.70 -7.04 -5.16
CA LEU A 208 -8.88 -7.48 -5.92
C LEU A 208 -9.80 -6.30 -6.26
N ALA A 209 -10.10 -5.46 -5.27
CA ALA A 209 -10.88 -4.24 -5.48
C ALA A 209 -10.26 -3.32 -6.55
N GLY A 210 -8.92 -3.19 -6.55
CA GLY A 210 -8.21 -2.39 -7.54
C GLY A 210 -8.24 -2.96 -8.95
N ARG A 211 -8.32 -4.27 -9.09
CA ARG A 211 -8.50 -4.91 -10.42
C ARG A 211 -9.91 -4.71 -10.94
N ALA A 212 -10.90 -4.66 -10.04
CA ALA A 212 -12.28 -4.37 -10.39
C ALA A 212 -12.50 -2.90 -10.78
N SER A 213 -11.61 -1.99 -10.34
CA SER A 213 -11.65 -0.56 -10.68
C SER A 213 -10.68 -0.22 -11.83
N PRO A 214 -11.11 -0.23 -13.08
CA PRO A 214 -10.20 -0.15 -14.23
C PRO A 214 -9.60 1.24 -14.46
N ARG A 215 -10.13 2.29 -13.82
CA ARG A 215 -9.75 3.69 -14.07
C ARG A 215 -9.67 4.50 -12.78
N PRO A 216 -8.68 4.25 -11.90
CA PRO A 216 -8.53 5.07 -10.72
C PRO A 216 -8.11 6.50 -11.10
N ILE A 217 -8.50 7.46 -10.25
CA ILE A 217 -8.19 8.88 -10.44
C ILE A 217 -6.69 9.12 -10.30
N ILE A 218 -6.03 8.44 -9.34
CA ILE A 218 -4.59 8.56 -9.11
C ILE A 218 -3.89 7.35 -9.72
N GLN A 219 -2.98 7.62 -10.66
CA GLN A 219 -2.19 6.60 -11.34
C GLN A 219 -0.74 7.04 -11.46
N ILE A 220 0.17 6.09 -11.57
CA ILE A 220 1.55 6.37 -11.94
C ILE A 220 1.66 6.18 -13.44
N ALA A 221 1.89 7.29 -14.14
CA ALA A 221 2.14 7.30 -15.58
C ALA A 221 3.60 6.99 -15.86
N PHE A 222 3.85 6.41 -17.04
CA PHE A 222 5.16 6.03 -17.52
C PHE A 222 5.40 6.63 -18.91
N ILE A 223 6.58 7.23 -19.10
CA ILE A 223 7.05 7.80 -20.37
C ILE A 223 8.23 6.94 -20.82
N ASP A 224 8.05 6.15 -21.87
CA ASP A 224 9.07 5.21 -22.34
C ASP A 224 10.30 5.93 -22.91
N GLU A 225 10.11 7.06 -23.59
CA GLU A 225 11.16 7.88 -24.18
C GLU A 225 12.18 8.39 -23.15
N HIS A 226 11.74 8.62 -21.92
CA HIS A 226 12.59 9.06 -20.82
C HIS A 226 13.25 7.90 -20.06
N CYS A 227 12.87 6.64 -20.34
CA CYS A 227 13.29 5.50 -19.55
C CYS A 227 14.60 4.88 -20.05
N THR A 228 15.68 5.01 -19.31
CA THR A 228 16.98 4.37 -19.58
C THR A 228 17.03 2.89 -19.20
N ARG A 229 15.93 2.33 -18.66
CA ARG A 229 15.81 0.93 -18.20
C ARG A 229 16.85 0.52 -17.15
N CYS A 230 17.31 1.45 -16.33
CA CYS A 230 18.26 1.21 -15.22
C CYS A 230 17.72 0.27 -14.12
N ALA A 231 16.41 0.02 -14.09
CA ALA A 231 15.73 -0.86 -13.14
C ALA A 231 15.79 -0.43 -11.65
N ASP A 232 16.19 0.80 -11.32
CA ASP A 232 16.23 1.28 -9.93
C ASP A 232 14.83 1.36 -9.30
N CYS A 233 13.81 1.66 -10.11
CA CYS A 233 12.41 1.62 -9.67
C CYS A 233 11.98 0.23 -9.17
N LEU A 234 12.53 -0.86 -9.72
CA LEU A 234 12.26 -2.23 -9.24
C LEU A 234 12.90 -2.52 -7.87
N LYS A 235 14.05 -1.90 -7.56
CA LYS A 235 14.76 -2.11 -6.29
C LYS A 235 14.00 -1.53 -5.10
N VAL A 236 13.25 -0.43 -5.32
CA VAL A 236 12.51 0.27 -4.28
C VAL A 236 11.03 -0.12 -4.22
N CYS A 237 10.51 -0.76 -5.25
CA CYS A 237 9.11 -1.14 -5.33
C CYS A 237 8.83 -2.37 -4.44
N PRO A 238 7.87 -2.32 -3.51
CA PRO A 238 7.45 -3.47 -2.72
C PRO A 238 6.69 -4.50 -3.57
N GLU A 239 6.06 -4.05 -4.67
CA GLU A 239 5.28 -4.88 -5.59
C GLU A 239 5.95 -4.89 -6.98
N LYS A 240 7.16 -5.46 -7.07
CA LYS A 240 7.99 -5.44 -8.29
C LYS A 240 7.28 -5.91 -9.56
N GLN A 241 6.30 -6.82 -9.43
CA GLN A 241 5.56 -7.37 -10.57
C GLN A 241 4.68 -6.36 -11.29
N VAL A 242 4.38 -5.19 -10.68
CA VAL A 242 3.61 -4.14 -11.36
C VAL A 242 4.46 -3.34 -12.36
N ILE A 243 5.80 -3.43 -12.24
CA ILE A 243 6.74 -2.73 -13.12
C ILE A 243 7.22 -3.70 -14.19
N ARG A 244 6.43 -3.84 -15.24
CA ARG A 244 6.77 -4.65 -16.42
C ARG A 244 7.00 -3.71 -17.60
N PHE A 245 8.25 -3.45 -17.93
CA PHE A 245 8.62 -2.44 -18.94
C PHE A 245 7.91 -2.62 -20.28
N LYS A 246 7.71 -3.86 -20.75
CA LYS A 246 6.97 -4.13 -21.98
C LYS A 246 5.51 -3.68 -21.91
N GLU A 247 4.83 -4.00 -20.81
CA GLU A 247 3.44 -3.60 -20.58
C GLU A 247 3.32 -2.09 -20.32
N LEU A 248 4.31 -1.51 -19.61
CA LEU A 248 4.36 -0.08 -19.34
C LEU A 248 4.54 0.75 -20.62
N ALA A 249 5.38 0.31 -21.53
CA ALA A 249 5.56 0.97 -22.83
C ALA A 249 4.27 0.95 -23.67
N GLN A 250 3.47 -0.12 -23.57
CA GLN A 250 2.20 -0.24 -24.32
C GLN A 250 1.06 0.55 -23.66
N THR A 251 0.99 0.53 -22.31
CA THR A 251 -0.13 1.11 -21.57
C THR A 251 0.11 2.54 -21.10
N GLY A 252 1.37 2.97 -21.03
CA GLY A 252 1.81 4.27 -20.52
C GLY A 252 1.51 4.46 -19.02
N ARG A 253 1.23 3.40 -18.27
CA ARG A 253 0.86 3.49 -16.85
C ARG A 253 1.13 2.19 -16.08
N ILE A 254 1.33 2.30 -14.77
CA ILE A 254 1.39 1.15 -13.87
C ILE A 254 -0.03 0.64 -13.60
N PRO A 255 -0.27 -0.70 -13.68
CA PRO A 255 -1.57 -1.29 -13.35
C PRO A 255 -2.00 -0.98 -11.92
N SER A 256 -3.27 -0.60 -11.73
CA SER A 256 -3.80 -0.14 -10.43
C SER A 256 -3.99 -1.24 -9.39
N GLY A 257 -4.19 -2.49 -9.80
CA GLY A 257 -4.58 -3.57 -8.90
C GLY A 257 -3.61 -3.83 -7.75
N ASP A 258 -2.32 -3.93 -8.03
CA ASP A 258 -1.30 -4.24 -7.04
C ASP A 258 -0.46 -3.02 -6.64
N CYS A 259 -0.57 -1.90 -7.33
CA CYS A 259 0.20 -0.69 -7.05
C CYS A 259 -0.30 0.01 -5.78
N LEU A 260 0.63 0.33 -4.85
CA LEU A 260 0.33 1.06 -3.62
C LEU A 260 0.20 2.58 -3.83
N ASN A 261 0.47 3.10 -5.03
CA ASN A 261 0.59 4.53 -5.32
C ASN A 261 1.52 5.28 -4.35
N CYS A 262 2.58 4.61 -3.90
CA CYS A 262 3.47 5.14 -2.86
C CYS A 262 4.50 6.16 -3.34
N GLY A 263 4.70 6.32 -4.66
CA GLY A 263 5.59 7.31 -5.25
C GLY A 263 7.10 7.02 -5.16
N ARG A 264 7.55 5.92 -4.54
CA ARG A 264 8.98 5.59 -4.40
C ARG A 264 9.70 5.44 -5.75
N CYS A 265 9.03 4.85 -6.73
CA CYS A 265 9.57 4.69 -8.09
C CYS A 265 9.74 6.04 -8.80
N ILE A 266 8.92 7.04 -8.44
CA ILE A 266 9.04 8.41 -8.94
C ILE A 266 10.25 9.10 -8.31
N GLU A 267 10.45 8.93 -6.99
CA GLU A 267 11.55 9.56 -6.25
C GLU A 267 12.94 9.08 -6.68
N ILE A 268 13.04 7.79 -7.05
CA ILE A 268 14.32 7.21 -7.45
C ILE A 268 14.66 7.45 -8.94
N CYS A 269 13.67 7.79 -9.75
CA CYS A 269 13.84 7.95 -11.19
C CYS A 269 14.57 9.28 -11.51
N SER A 270 15.83 9.22 -11.91
CA SER A 270 16.62 10.38 -12.33
C SER A 270 16.06 11.04 -13.59
N GLU A 271 15.52 10.24 -14.50
CA GLU A 271 15.05 10.69 -15.82
C GLU A 271 13.58 11.14 -15.83
N ASN A 272 12.91 11.16 -14.66
CA ASN A 272 11.49 11.53 -14.55
C ASN A 272 10.55 10.74 -15.49
N ALA A 273 10.91 9.51 -15.83
CA ALA A 273 10.08 8.63 -16.64
C ALA A 273 8.79 8.20 -15.96
N LEU A 274 8.71 8.35 -14.63
CA LEU A 274 7.56 8.01 -13.81
C LEU A 274 7.05 9.26 -13.08
N HIS A 275 5.73 9.49 -13.12
CA HIS A 275 5.10 10.61 -12.41
C HIS A 275 3.67 10.27 -12.01
N PHE A 276 3.15 10.95 -10.97
CA PHE A 276 1.72 10.86 -10.67
C PHE A 276 0.91 11.60 -11.71
N ARG A 277 -0.17 10.97 -12.12
CA ARG A 277 -1.16 11.52 -13.03
C ARG A 277 -2.54 11.43 -12.42
N LEU A 278 -3.31 12.51 -12.57
CA LEU A 278 -4.72 12.57 -12.21
C LEU A 278 -5.55 12.36 -13.48
N GLY A 279 -6.57 11.48 -13.36
CA GLY A 279 -7.55 11.26 -14.41
C GLY A 279 -7.16 10.21 -15.46
N SER A 280 -8.18 9.80 -16.23
CA SER A 280 -8.13 8.72 -17.21
C SER A 280 -7.76 9.20 -18.64
N GLN A 281 -6.83 10.14 -18.79
CA GLN A 281 -6.39 10.47 -20.14
C GLN A 281 -5.63 9.29 -20.74
N LYS A 282 -6.01 8.84 -21.93
CA LYS A 282 -5.23 7.89 -22.72
C LYS A 282 -3.88 8.54 -23.02
N THR A 283 -2.78 7.99 -22.51
CA THR A 283 -1.47 8.24 -23.12
C THR A 283 -1.55 7.69 -24.52
N LYS A 284 -1.26 8.50 -25.54
CA LYS A 284 -0.94 7.95 -26.86
C LYS A 284 0.19 6.94 -26.64
N PRO A 285 0.08 5.69 -27.08
CA PRO A 285 1.23 4.82 -27.15
C PRO A 285 2.25 5.50 -28.06
N THR A 286 3.34 5.96 -27.50
CA THR A 286 4.48 6.54 -28.22
C THR A 286 5.42 5.41 -28.65
N GLY A 287 4.91 4.46 -29.39
CA GLY A 287 5.68 3.40 -30.00
C GLY A 287 5.09 3.12 -31.36
N ASP A 288 5.78 3.54 -32.38
CA ASP A 288 5.50 3.05 -33.75
C ASP A 288 5.72 1.53 -33.74
N PRO A 289 4.69 0.70 -34.02
CA PRO A 289 4.85 -0.76 -33.99
C PRO A 289 5.92 -1.27 -34.97
N LEU A 290 6.34 -0.44 -35.92
CA LEU A 290 7.38 -0.74 -36.92
C LEU A 290 8.82 -0.56 -36.38
N LEU A 291 9.03 0.28 -35.36
CA LEU A 291 10.36 0.46 -34.77
C LEU A 291 10.79 -0.69 -33.82
N SER A 292 9.85 -1.50 -33.35
CA SER A 292 10.18 -2.67 -32.53
C SER A 292 10.78 -3.85 -33.31
N LEU A 293 10.69 -3.82 -34.63
CA LEU A 293 11.23 -4.87 -35.50
C LEU A 293 12.67 -4.63 -35.97
N ILE A 294 13.23 -3.44 -35.75
CA ILE A 294 14.54 -3.05 -36.29
C ILE A 294 15.69 -3.29 -35.29
N HIS A 295 15.39 -3.55 -34.00
CA HIS A 295 16.40 -3.79 -32.95
C HIS A 295 16.56 -5.26 -32.51
N ILE A 296 16.30 -6.22 -33.41
CA ILE A 296 16.77 -7.59 -33.24
C ILE A 296 17.97 -7.81 -34.16
N SER A 297 19.05 -7.06 -33.92
CA SER A 297 20.38 -7.50 -34.26
C SER A 297 21.08 -7.93 -32.98
N GLU A 298 21.10 -9.24 -32.73
CA GLU A 298 21.98 -9.83 -31.72
C GLU A 298 23.41 -9.34 -31.93
N PRO A 299 24.08 -8.79 -30.89
CA PRO A 299 25.52 -8.64 -30.98
C PRO A 299 26.11 -10.08 -30.92
N THR A 300 26.65 -10.52 -32.03
CA THR A 300 27.50 -11.70 -32.13
C THR A 300 28.56 -11.63 -31.04
N ARG A 301 28.49 -12.56 -30.08
CA ARG A 301 29.59 -12.84 -29.15
C ARG A 301 30.81 -13.27 -29.96
N PRO A 302 31.95 -12.61 -29.81
CA PRO A 302 33.21 -13.20 -30.31
C PRO A 302 33.52 -14.45 -29.48
N LEU A 303 33.58 -15.59 -30.13
CA LEU A 303 34.20 -16.77 -29.61
C LEU A 303 35.72 -16.51 -29.49
N TYR A 304 36.19 -16.32 -28.27
CA TYR A 304 37.61 -16.47 -28.00
C TYR A 304 37.87 -17.94 -27.68
N ILE A 305 38.71 -18.53 -28.53
CA ILE A 305 39.40 -19.82 -28.38
C ILE A 305 40.39 -19.73 -27.21
#